data_14b80e1a1552f643bc73b92cca1748d5
#
_entry.id   14b80e1a1552f643bc73b92cca1748d5
#
_cell.length_a   1.000
_cell.length_b   1.000
_cell.length_c   1.000
_cell.angle_alpha   90.00
_cell.angle_beta   90.00
_cell.angle_gamma   90.00
#
_symmetry.space_group_name_H-M   'P 1'
#
loop_
_entity.id
_entity.type
_entity.pdbx_description
1 polymer ?
#
loop_
_entity_poly.entity_id
_entity_poly.type
_entity_poly.pdbx_seq_one_letter_code
_entity_poly.pdbx_strand_id
1 'polypeptide(L)'
;MSCKVIFTDTAKSDLLDIARSLAEISKDKAFAVRFVRELQQETARLEQFPESGAVPRDRVLKSSGYRFLVHGDYLLFYLHEKEKNAVYVMAVFNGKRDYMRVMR
;
A
#
# COMPACT_ATOMS: atom_id res chain seq x y z
N MET A 1 12.01 -18.07 -5.28
CA MET A 1 11.51 -17.40 -6.50
C MET A 1 10.82 -16.10 -6.13
N SER A 2 11.03 -15.06 -6.94
CA SER A 2 10.41 -13.79 -6.62
C SER A 2 9.01 -13.68 -7.19
N CYS A 3 8.15 -12.96 -6.46
CA CYS A 3 6.81 -12.62 -6.88
C CYS A 3 6.82 -11.34 -7.70
N LYS A 4 5.84 -11.19 -8.58
CA LYS A 4 5.58 -9.90 -9.20
C LYS A 4 4.80 -9.05 -8.21
N VAL A 5 5.13 -7.77 -8.13
CA VAL A 5 4.37 -6.81 -7.35
C VAL A 5 3.64 -5.88 -8.33
N ILE A 6 2.33 -5.89 -8.27
CA ILE A 6 1.49 -5.17 -9.20
C ILE A 6 0.62 -4.19 -8.42
N PHE A 7 0.63 -2.92 -8.84
CA PHE A 7 -0.27 -1.92 -8.25
C PHE A 7 -1.56 -1.88 -9.06
N THR A 8 -2.68 -2.06 -8.38
CA THR A 8 -3.99 -1.95 -9.02
C THR A 8 -4.25 -0.49 -9.42
N ASP A 9 -5.24 -0.28 -10.27
CA ASP A 9 -5.63 1.08 -10.66
C ASP A 9 -6.01 1.91 -9.44
N THR A 10 -6.71 1.32 -8.48
CA THR A 10 -7.05 2.01 -7.24
C THR A 10 -5.79 2.43 -6.48
N ALA A 11 -4.83 1.53 -6.35
CA ALA A 11 -3.58 1.85 -5.65
C ALA A 11 -2.79 2.93 -6.38
N LYS A 12 -2.76 2.89 -7.71
CA LYS A 12 -2.10 3.93 -8.50
C LYS A 12 -2.76 5.29 -8.30
N SER A 13 -4.08 5.30 -8.29
CA SER A 13 -4.86 6.52 -8.03
C SER A 13 -4.58 7.04 -6.62
N ASP A 14 -4.50 6.14 -5.65
CA ASP A 14 -4.18 6.51 -4.27
C ASP A 14 -2.81 7.20 -4.20
N LEU A 15 -1.81 6.67 -4.90
CA LEU A 15 -0.47 7.26 -4.91
C LEU A 15 -0.48 8.66 -5.51
N LEU A 16 -1.25 8.86 -6.58
CA LEU A 16 -1.40 10.19 -7.18
C LEU A 16 -2.03 11.18 -6.21
N ASP A 17 -3.08 10.76 -5.52
CA ASP A 17 -3.75 11.61 -4.54
C ASP A 17 -2.82 11.98 -3.40
N ILE A 18 -2.03 11.03 -2.93
CA ILE A 18 -1.04 11.28 -1.89
C ILE A 18 -0.01 12.31 -2.37
N ALA A 19 0.50 12.13 -3.58
CA ALA A 19 1.48 13.05 -4.15
C ALA A 19 0.93 14.48 -4.25
N ARG A 20 -0.30 14.62 -4.73
CA ARG A 20 -0.94 15.93 -4.85
C ARG A 20 -1.13 16.58 -3.50
N SER A 21 -1.63 15.82 -2.54
CA SER A 21 -1.89 16.32 -1.20
C SER A 21 -0.59 16.79 -0.52
N LEU A 22 0.46 15.99 -0.61
CA LEU A 22 1.74 16.32 -0.01
C LEU A 22 2.39 17.53 -0.70
N ALA A 23 2.26 17.63 -2.03
CA ALA A 23 2.80 18.77 -2.77
C ALA A 23 2.11 20.06 -2.35
N GLU A 24 0.80 20.03 -2.13
CA GLU A 24 0.05 21.19 -1.67
C GLU A 24 0.43 21.59 -0.25
N ILE A 25 0.49 20.61 0.65
CA ILE A 25 0.77 20.89 2.05
C ILE A 25 2.20 21.38 2.25
N SER A 26 3.15 20.71 1.62
CA SER A 26 4.58 21.02 1.82
C SER A 26 5.08 22.12 0.90
N LYS A 27 4.35 22.44 -0.17
CA LYS A 27 4.78 23.35 -1.23
C LYS A 27 6.08 22.87 -1.90
N ASP A 28 6.31 21.56 -1.88
CA ASP A 28 7.54 20.96 -2.39
C ASP A 28 7.19 19.70 -3.19
N LYS A 29 7.16 19.85 -4.52
CA LYS A 29 6.83 18.75 -5.43
C LYS A 29 7.89 17.65 -5.37
N ALA A 30 9.15 18.02 -5.23
CA ALA A 30 10.23 17.05 -5.19
C ALA A 30 10.09 16.15 -3.96
N PHE A 31 9.72 16.74 -2.84
CA PHE A 31 9.47 15.96 -1.62
C PHE A 31 8.31 14.98 -1.84
N ALA A 32 7.22 15.46 -2.44
CA ALA A 32 6.05 14.62 -2.67
C ALA A 32 6.36 13.42 -3.57
N VAL A 33 7.10 13.65 -4.66
CA VAL A 33 7.50 12.59 -5.58
C VAL A 33 8.41 11.58 -4.87
N ARG A 34 9.35 12.09 -4.09
CA ARG A 34 10.29 11.23 -3.35
C ARG A 34 9.56 10.36 -2.34
N PHE A 35 8.58 10.93 -1.64
CA PHE A 35 7.80 10.21 -0.65
C PHE A 35 6.99 9.07 -1.29
N VAL A 36 6.32 9.36 -2.41
CA VAL A 36 5.56 8.33 -3.13
C VAL A 36 6.48 7.22 -3.63
N ARG A 37 7.66 7.59 -4.08
CA ARG A 37 8.66 6.62 -4.51
C ARG A 37 9.09 5.71 -3.36
N GLU A 38 9.21 6.27 -2.16
CA GLU A 38 9.52 5.49 -0.96
C GLU A 38 8.40 4.50 -0.62
N LEU A 39 7.15 4.92 -0.79
CA LEU A 39 6.01 4.02 -0.59
C LEU A 39 6.07 2.84 -1.57
N GLN A 40 6.40 3.12 -2.82
CA GLN A 40 6.55 2.05 -3.81
C GLN A 40 7.70 1.11 -3.46
N GLN A 41 8.82 1.66 -3.00
CA GLN A 41 9.98 0.87 -2.61
C GLN A 41 9.69 -0.02 -1.41
N GLU A 42 8.78 0.42 -0.54
CA GLU A 42 8.39 -0.37 0.61
C GLU A 42 7.83 -1.73 0.18
N THR A 43 7.15 -1.77 -0.97
CA THR A 43 6.55 -3.02 -1.46
C THR A 43 7.56 -3.94 -2.14
N ALA A 44 8.78 -3.47 -2.42
CA ALA A 44 9.78 -4.29 -3.10
C ALA A 44 10.13 -5.56 -2.32
N ARG A 45 10.10 -5.51 -1.00
CA ARG A 45 10.38 -6.69 -0.17
C ARG A 45 9.35 -7.80 -0.36
N LEU A 46 8.18 -7.46 -0.88
CA LEU A 46 7.14 -8.46 -1.13
C LEU A 46 7.51 -9.39 -2.28
N GLU A 47 8.48 -9.00 -3.10
CA GLU A 47 9.00 -9.88 -4.16
C GLU A 47 9.62 -11.14 -3.57
N GLN A 48 10.32 -11.00 -2.46
CA GLN A 48 11.00 -12.11 -1.78
C GLN A 48 10.17 -12.67 -0.63
N PHE A 49 9.44 -11.80 0.08
CA PHE A 49 8.68 -12.17 1.27
C PHE A 49 7.24 -11.68 1.16
N PRO A 50 6.45 -12.31 0.28
CA PRO A 50 5.10 -11.82 0.00
C PRO A 50 4.14 -11.86 1.19
N GLU A 51 4.47 -12.64 2.22
CA GLU A 51 3.61 -12.72 3.41
C GLU A 51 4.22 -12.04 4.63
N SER A 52 5.17 -11.12 4.39
CA SER A 52 5.84 -10.43 5.49
C SER A 52 5.01 -9.30 6.11
N GLY A 53 3.93 -8.87 5.46
CA GLY A 53 3.07 -7.83 6.00
C GLY A 53 2.22 -8.30 7.16
N ALA A 54 1.70 -7.33 7.92
CA ALA A 54 0.86 -7.63 9.07
C ALA A 54 -0.54 -8.09 8.64
N VAL A 55 -1.15 -8.91 9.46
CA VAL A 55 -2.52 -9.37 9.24
C VAL A 55 -3.48 -8.36 9.89
N PRO A 56 -4.48 -7.85 9.17
CA PRO A 56 -5.41 -6.90 9.74
C PRO A 56 -6.27 -7.55 10.82
N ARG A 57 -6.71 -6.73 11.78
CA ARG A 57 -7.59 -7.21 12.84
C ARG A 57 -9.02 -7.36 12.38
N ASP A 58 -9.42 -6.58 11.38
CA ASP A 58 -10.77 -6.67 10.84
C ASP A 58 -11.01 -8.07 10.31
N ARG A 59 -12.11 -8.69 10.76
CA ARG A 59 -12.41 -10.08 10.45
C ARG A 59 -12.59 -10.33 8.95
N VAL A 60 -13.27 -9.42 8.28
CA VAL A 60 -13.54 -9.57 6.85
C VAL A 60 -12.25 -9.46 6.04
N LEU A 61 -11.43 -8.45 6.36
CA LEU A 61 -10.15 -8.27 5.67
C LEU A 61 -9.22 -9.45 5.92
N LYS A 62 -9.19 -9.92 7.17
CA LYS A 62 -8.35 -11.05 7.53
C LYS A 62 -8.78 -12.31 6.77
N SER A 63 -10.07 -12.61 6.74
CA SER A 63 -10.57 -13.80 6.06
C SER A 63 -10.45 -13.71 4.55
N SER A 64 -10.40 -12.48 4.01
CA SER A 64 -10.19 -12.26 2.58
C SER A 64 -8.72 -12.36 2.17
N GLY A 65 -7.83 -12.56 3.14
CA GLY A 65 -6.41 -12.76 2.84
C GLY A 65 -5.58 -11.49 2.77
N TYR A 66 -6.14 -10.36 3.16
CA TYR A 66 -5.40 -9.10 3.13
C TYR A 66 -4.26 -9.06 4.14
N ARG A 67 -3.19 -8.41 3.73
CA ARG A 67 -2.09 -8.03 4.61
C ARG A 67 -1.74 -6.59 4.34
N PHE A 68 -0.97 -5.97 5.22
CA PHE A 68 -0.57 -4.58 4.99
C PHE A 68 0.84 -4.31 5.48
N LEU A 69 1.47 -3.33 4.82
CA LEU A 69 2.74 -2.77 5.23
C LEU A 69 2.49 -1.38 5.80
N VAL A 70 3.39 -0.94 6.67
CA VAL A 70 3.30 0.39 7.28
C VAL A 70 4.51 1.20 6.84
N HIS A 71 4.27 2.43 6.39
CA HIS A 71 5.33 3.38 6.09
C HIS A 71 4.92 4.73 6.67
N GLY A 72 5.49 5.08 7.84
CA GLY A 72 5.07 6.25 8.57
C GLY A 72 3.61 6.12 8.99
N ASP A 73 2.79 7.07 8.59
CA ASP A 73 1.35 7.05 8.87
C ASP A 73 0.55 6.35 7.78
N TYR A 74 1.22 5.84 6.74
CA TYR A 74 0.54 5.25 5.59
C TYR A 74 0.50 3.75 5.68
N LEU A 75 -0.61 3.19 5.18
CA LEU A 75 -0.83 1.74 5.10
C LEU A 75 -0.92 1.36 3.63
N LEU A 76 -0.25 0.23 3.29
CA LEU A 76 -0.29 -0.32 1.94
C LEU A 76 -0.92 -1.70 2.05
N PHE A 77 -2.18 -1.81 1.68
CA PHE A 77 -2.91 -3.08 1.74
C PHE A 77 -2.70 -3.88 0.47
N TYR A 78 -2.43 -5.17 0.62
CA TYR A 78 -2.16 -6.02 -0.53
C TYR A 78 -2.73 -7.42 -0.36
N LEU A 79 -2.85 -8.12 -1.48
CA LEU A 79 -3.24 -9.51 -1.52
C LEU A 79 -2.12 -10.31 -2.20
N HIS A 80 -1.85 -11.48 -1.67
CA HIS A 80 -0.88 -12.41 -2.25
C HIS A 80 -1.63 -13.52 -2.99
N GLU A 81 -1.53 -13.52 -4.33
CA GLU A 81 -2.12 -14.55 -5.17
C GLU A 81 -1.05 -15.61 -5.46
N LYS A 82 -1.05 -16.66 -4.64
CA LYS A 82 -0.03 -17.71 -4.71
C LYS A 82 0.02 -18.39 -6.07
N GLU A 83 -1.16 -18.68 -6.63
CA GLU A 83 -1.24 -19.39 -7.90
C GLU A 83 -0.64 -18.61 -9.05
N LYS A 84 -0.73 -17.27 -8.98
CA LYS A 84 -0.18 -16.39 -10.01
C LYS A 84 1.23 -15.92 -9.68
N ASN A 85 1.73 -16.29 -8.51
CA ASN A 85 3.02 -15.82 -8.00
C ASN A 85 3.10 -14.30 -8.09
N ALA A 86 2.05 -13.64 -7.59
CA ALA A 86 1.90 -12.19 -7.69
C ALA A 86 1.33 -11.60 -6.41
N VAL A 87 1.74 -10.38 -6.14
CA VAL A 87 1.20 -9.56 -5.06
C VAL A 87 0.51 -8.38 -5.70
N TYR A 88 -0.74 -8.14 -5.31
CA TYR A 88 -1.51 -7.00 -5.79
C TYR A 88 -1.64 -5.99 -4.67
N VAL A 89 -1.06 -4.80 -4.87
CA VAL A 89 -1.24 -3.70 -3.93
C VAL A 89 -2.59 -3.08 -4.23
N MET A 90 -3.51 -3.23 -3.29
CA MET A 90 -4.93 -2.91 -3.50
C MET A 90 -5.29 -1.49 -3.13
N ALA A 91 -4.64 -0.93 -2.12
CA ALA A 91 -4.94 0.41 -1.65
C ALA A 91 -3.77 0.97 -0.85
N VAL A 92 -3.60 2.29 -0.91
CA VAL A 92 -2.59 3.00 -0.12
C VAL A 92 -3.28 4.23 0.47
N PHE A 93 -3.23 4.40 1.78
CA PHE A 93 -3.88 5.54 2.40
C PHE A 93 -3.27 5.85 3.77
N ASN A 94 -3.56 7.07 4.25
CA ASN A 94 -3.13 7.49 5.57
C ASN A 94 -3.98 6.79 6.62
N GLY A 95 -3.36 5.91 7.41
CA GLY A 95 -4.06 5.09 8.38
C GLY A 95 -4.73 5.87 9.49
N LYS A 96 -4.24 7.07 9.80
CA LYS A 96 -4.84 7.92 10.82
C LYS A 96 -6.03 8.70 10.30
N ARG A 97 -5.91 9.22 9.06
CA ARG A 97 -6.93 10.09 8.50
C ARG A 97 -8.06 9.30 7.84
N ASP A 98 -7.70 8.22 7.16
CA ASP A 98 -8.64 7.46 6.35
C ASP A 98 -8.98 6.10 6.96
N TYR A 99 -8.88 6.03 8.27
CA TYR A 99 -9.10 4.80 9.02
C TYR A 99 -10.44 4.13 8.70
N MET A 100 -11.47 4.94 8.48
CA MET A 100 -12.81 4.41 8.20
C MET A 100 -12.92 3.66 6.86
N ARG A 101 -11.96 3.85 5.95
CA ARG A 101 -11.92 3.07 4.71
C ARG A 101 -11.80 1.58 4.99
N VAL A 102 -11.09 1.25 6.07
CA VAL A 102 -10.79 -0.13 6.43
C VAL A 102 -11.86 -0.73 7.33
N MET A 103 -12.52 0.11 8.11
CA MET A 103 -13.45 -0.34 9.16
C MET A 103 -14.87 -0.59 8.69
N ARG A 104 -15.13 -0.46 7.43
CA ARG A 104 -16.47 -0.71 6.90
C ARG A 104 -16.75 -2.14 6.63
#